data_5a4150d88c4db5abde7e7e99b7c45704
#
_entry.id   5a4150d88c4db5abde7e7e99b7c45704
#
_cell.length_a   1.000
_cell.length_b   1.000
_cell.length_c   1.000
_cell.angle_alpha   90.00
_cell.angle_beta   90.00
_cell.angle_gamma   90.00
#
_symmetry.space_group_name_H-M   'P 1'
#
loop_
_entity.id
_entity.type
_entity.pdbx_description
1 polymer ?
#
loop_
_entity_poly.entity_id
_entity_poly.type
_entity_poly.pdbx_seq_one_letter_code
_entity_poly.pdbx_strand_id
1 'polypeptide(L)'
;MYTSTVSSFGLVSGPQIAYVVVHADEYAIQASRLVKNSQDFQISLRQHLQKLLQEQVNVILLNLQKTEQQPPKFLRSLGDQVTVIPSLEQDSINAQSERLSEYLVRQRGLKQLVFTGGWKNACLKHTLHRTVITKDPFELGIMDDIHHPVSGVVEYGKQRLEVMVTVDHDFVF
;
A
#
# COMPACT_ATOMS: atom_id res chain seq x y z
N MET A 1 -16.03 -31.21 2.31
CA MET A 1 -16.72 -30.43 3.35
C MET A 1 -15.67 -30.04 4.40
N TYR A 2 -15.21 -28.83 4.36
CA TYR A 2 -14.37 -28.29 5.45
C TYR A 2 -15.28 -27.51 6.40
N THR A 3 -15.55 -28.09 7.53
CA THR A 3 -16.18 -27.41 8.64
C THR A 3 -15.17 -26.45 9.25
N SER A 4 -15.33 -25.16 9.00
CA SER A 4 -14.61 -24.13 9.73
C SER A 4 -15.15 -24.08 11.15
N THR A 5 -14.37 -24.58 12.08
CA THR A 5 -14.54 -24.32 13.51
C THR A 5 -14.33 -22.84 13.77
N VAL A 6 -15.41 -22.11 13.91
CA VAL A 6 -15.41 -20.74 14.44
C VAL A 6 -15.03 -20.85 15.91
N SER A 7 -13.78 -20.59 16.25
CA SER A 7 -13.38 -20.43 17.63
C SER A 7 -13.89 -19.06 18.10
N SER A 8 -14.79 -19.09 19.06
CA SER A 8 -15.40 -17.96 19.74
C SER A 8 -14.41 -17.26 20.68
N PHE A 9 -13.35 -16.70 20.16
CA PHE A 9 -12.49 -15.79 20.91
C PHE A 9 -12.26 -14.51 20.12
N GLY A 10 -12.90 -13.44 20.61
CA GLY A 10 -12.57 -12.06 20.33
C GLY A 10 -12.63 -11.69 18.86
N LEU A 11 -13.70 -11.05 18.44
CA LEU A 11 -13.84 -10.34 17.18
C LEU A 11 -12.57 -9.57 16.81
N VAL A 12 -11.69 -10.18 16.02
CA VAL A 12 -10.70 -9.43 15.25
C VAL A 12 -11.45 -8.84 14.06
N SER A 13 -12.10 -7.72 14.29
CA SER A 13 -12.79 -6.97 13.26
C SER A 13 -11.77 -6.12 12.51
N GLY A 14 -11.34 -6.58 11.35
CA GLY A 14 -10.51 -5.79 10.43
C GLY A 14 -9.68 -6.65 9.49
N PRO A 15 -9.28 -6.10 8.34
CA PRO A 15 -8.41 -6.80 7.41
C PRO A 15 -7.03 -7.04 8.04
N GLN A 16 -6.48 -8.24 7.84
CA GLN A 16 -5.15 -8.60 8.33
C GLN A 16 -4.02 -8.13 7.42
N ILE A 17 -4.34 -7.79 6.17
CA ILE A 17 -3.39 -7.36 5.14
C ILE A 17 -3.81 -6.00 4.62
N ALA A 18 -2.87 -5.06 4.58
CA ALA A 18 -3.01 -3.81 3.85
C ALA A 18 -2.08 -3.82 2.64
N TYR A 19 -2.60 -3.44 1.49
CA TYR A 19 -1.90 -3.35 0.22
C TYR A 19 -1.85 -1.90 -0.23
N VAL A 20 -0.65 -1.32 -0.20
CA VAL A 20 -0.42 0.10 -0.46
C VAL A 20 0.13 0.28 -1.87
N VAL A 21 -0.61 1.00 -2.71
CA VAL A 21 -0.20 1.36 -4.06
C VAL A 21 0.25 2.82 -4.06
N VAL A 22 1.54 3.04 -4.26
CA VAL A 22 2.12 4.38 -4.27
C VAL A 22 2.00 4.98 -5.66
N HIS A 23 1.33 6.12 -5.77
CA HIS A 23 1.23 6.96 -6.97
C HIS A 23 0.79 6.21 -8.24
N ALA A 24 -0.26 5.40 -8.15
CA ALA A 24 -0.82 4.64 -9.29
C ALA A 24 -1.64 5.51 -10.26
N ASP A 25 -1.30 6.79 -10.43
CA ASP A 25 -1.92 7.70 -11.39
C ASP A 25 -1.50 7.35 -12.82
N GLU A 26 -2.39 7.54 -13.78
CA GLU A 26 -2.12 7.27 -15.20
C GLU A 26 -0.86 7.97 -15.69
N TYR A 27 -0.67 9.22 -15.29
CA TYR A 27 0.52 9.99 -15.65
C TYR A 27 1.81 9.35 -15.12
N ALA A 28 1.84 8.91 -13.85
CA ALA A 28 2.99 8.28 -13.24
C ALA A 28 3.36 6.96 -13.95
N ILE A 29 2.35 6.16 -14.28
CA ILE A 29 2.52 4.90 -15.02
C ILE A 29 3.06 5.16 -16.42
N GLN A 30 2.49 6.13 -17.16
CA GLN A 30 2.93 6.48 -18.52
C GLN A 30 4.34 7.04 -18.54
N ALA A 31 4.74 7.80 -17.52
CA ALA A 31 6.08 8.39 -17.43
C ALA A 31 7.16 7.37 -17.02
N SER A 32 6.77 6.20 -16.53
CA SER A 32 7.72 5.18 -16.10
C SER A 32 8.40 4.48 -17.28
N ARG A 33 9.72 4.39 -17.22
CA ARG A 33 10.51 3.62 -18.18
C ARG A 33 10.42 2.10 -17.97
N LEU A 34 9.93 1.66 -16.83
CA LEU A 34 9.77 0.25 -16.50
C LEU A 34 8.48 -0.34 -17.08
N VAL A 35 7.50 0.49 -17.40
CA VAL A 35 6.22 0.09 -17.97
C VAL A 35 6.30 0.13 -19.49
N LYS A 36 6.32 -1.04 -20.13
CA LYS A 36 6.38 -1.15 -21.60
C LYS A 36 5.07 -0.77 -22.28
N ASN A 37 3.95 -1.15 -21.67
CA ASN A 37 2.60 -0.85 -22.14
C ASN A 37 1.76 -0.38 -20.95
N SER A 38 1.48 0.91 -20.90
CA SER A 38 0.75 1.52 -19.78
C SER A 38 -0.70 1.05 -19.68
N GLN A 39 -1.34 0.76 -20.81
CA GLN A 39 -2.73 0.29 -20.81
C GLN A 39 -2.83 -1.13 -20.26
N ASP A 40 -1.97 -2.04 -20.71
CA ASP A 40 -1.94 -3.42 -20.20
C ASP A 40 -1.59 -3.46 -18.72
N PHE A 41 -0.64 -2.61 -18.29
CA PHE A 41 -0.29 -2.46 -16.89
C PHE A 41 -1.48 -2.01 -16.03
N GLN A 42 -2.21 -0.99 -16.47
CA GLN A 42 -3.40 -0.47 -15.79
C GLN A 42 -4.50 -1.55 -15.68
N ILE A 43 -4.73 -2.31 -16.75
CA ILE A 43 -5.71 -3.41 -16.74
C ILE A 43 -5.29 -4.48 -15.74
N SER A 44 -4.03 -4.90 -15.77
CA SER A 44 -3.50 -5.94 -14.89
C SER A 44 -3.54 -5.51 -13.42
N LEU A 45 -3.14 -4.28 -13.12
CA LEU A 45 -3.21 -3.73 -11.77
C LEU A 45 -4.66 -3.69 -11.26
N ARG A 46 -5.59 -3.19 -12.08
CA ARG A 46 -7.01 -3.15 -11.72
C ARG A 46 -7.57 -4.53 -11.39
N GLN A 47 -7.28 -5.53 -12.23
CA GLN A 47 -7.72 -6.91 -12.01
C GLN A 47 -7.13 -7.49 -10.72
N HIS A 48 -5.86 -7.23 -10.46
CA HIS A 48 -5.19 -7.65 -9.24
C HIS A 48 -5.84 -7.03 -8.00
N LEU A 49 -6.08 -5.71 -8.00
CA LEU A 49 -6.74 -5.03 -6.90
C LEU A 49 -8.17 -5.52 -6.66
N GLN A 50 -8.93 -5.80 -7.73
CA GLN A 50 -10.26 -6.40 -7.62
C GLN A 50 -10.22 -7.75 -6.90
N LYS A 51 -9.24 -8.60 -7.23
CA LYS A 51 -9.05 -9.88 -6.55
C LYS A 51 -8.71 -9.69 -5.07
N LEU A 52 -7.79 -8.78 -4.74
CA LEU A 52 -7.43 -8.49 -3.36
C LEU A 52 -8.63 -8.02 -2.53
N LEU A 53 -9.50 -7.18 -3.11
CA LEU A 53 -10.72 -6.73 -2.44
C LEU A 53 -11.70 -7.89 -2.18
N GLN A 54 -11.82 -8.85 -3.09
CA GLN A 54 -12.61 -10.07 -2.88
C GLN A 54 -12.04 -10.93 -1.74
N GLU A 55 -10.74 -10.90 -1.55
CA GLU A 55 -10.01 -11.57 -0.46
C GLU A 55 -10.00 -10.75 0.85
N GLN A 56 -10.76 -9.66 0.92
CA GLN A 56 -10.86 -8.76 2.08
C GLN A 56 -9.55 -8.09 2.48
N VAL A 57 -8.65 -7.87 1.54
CA VAL A 57 -7.44 -7.09 1.72
C VAL A 57 -7.81 -5.60 1.74
N ASN A 58 -7.25 -4.84 2.68
CA ASN A 58 -7.40 -3.39 2.72
C ASN A 58 -6.51 -2.75 1.66
N VAL A 59 -7.08 -2.31 0.55
CA VAL A 59 -6.36 -1.63 -0.52
C VAL A 59 -6.32 -0.13 -0.27
N ILE A 60 -5.11 0.43 -0.24
CA ILE A 60 -4.83 1.84 0.03
C ILE A 60 -4.13 2.44 -1.18
N LEU A 61 -4.69 3.48 -1.76
CA LEU A 61 -4.11 4.21 -2.88
C LEU A 61 -3.54 5.55 -2.40
N LEU A 62 -2.26 5.76 -2.65
CA LEU A 62 -1.62 7.05 -2.41
C LEU A 62 -1.60 7.84 -3.73
N ASN A 63 -2.55 8.76 -3.88
CA ASN A 63 -2.67 9.54 -5.09
C ASN A 63 -1.58 10.62 -5.18
N LEU A 64 -1.04 10.81 -6.36
CA LEU A 64 -0.13 11.90 -6.67
C LEU A 64 -0.88 13.22 -6.86
N GLN A 65 -2.11 13.18 -7.37
CA GLN A 65 -2.92 14.37 -7.60
C GLN A 65 -3.44 14.97 -6.29
N LYS A 66 -3.27 16.28 -6.19
CA LYS A 66 -3.24 17.05 -4.95
C LYS A 66 -4.58 17.17 -4.20
N THR A 67 -5.71 16.94 -4.83
CA THR A 67 -7.02 17.23 -4.23
C THR A 67 -8.07 16.13 -4.39
N GLU A 68 -7.82 15.11 -5.20
CA GLU A 68 -8.83 14.08 -5.44
C GLU A 68 -8.78 12.98 -4.38
N GLN A 69 -9.82 12.90 -3.56
CA GLN A 69 -10.09 11.76 -2.67
C GLN A 69 -10.70 10.57 -3.41
N GLN A 70 -10.61 10.56 -4.73
CA GLN A 70 -11.14 9.51 -5.58
C GLN A 70 -9.99 8.67 -6.17
N PRO A 71 -10.24 7.39 -6.44
CA PRO A 71 -9.27 6.57 -7.15
C PRO A 71 -8.90 7.19 -8.51
N PRO A 72 -7.68 6.93 -9.03
CA PRO A 72 -7.32 7.26 -10.40
C PRO A 72 -8.38 6.77 -11.39
N LYS A 73 -8.50 7.41 -12.54
CA LYS A 73 -9.59 7.19 -13.50
C LYS A 73 -9.79 5.69 -13.86
N PHE A 74 -8.70 4.97 -14.11
CA PHE A 74 -8.75 3.54 -14.47
C PHE A 74 -9.13 2.62 -13.29
N LEU A 75 -9.06 3.14 -12.04
CA LEU A 75 -9.45 2.43 -10.81
C LEU A 75 -10.81 2.90 -10.24
N ARG A 76 -11.51 3.82 -10.90
CA ARG A 76 -12.79 4.36 -10.39
C ARG A 76 -13.87 3.30 -10.18
N SER A 77 -13.81 2.20 -10.92
CA SER A 77 -14.73 1.07 -10.74
C SER A 77 -14.60 0.37 -9.38
N LEU A 78 -13.49 0.58 -8.67
CA LEU A 78 -13.28 0.04 -7.33
C LEU A 78 -14.06 0.84 -6.27
N GLY A 79 -14.41 2.10 -6.57
CA GLY A 79 -15.27 2.94 -5.74
C GLY A 79 -14.81 3.07 -4.29
N ASP A 80 -15.76 2.98 -3.37
CA ASP A 80 -15.53 3.13 -1.93
C ASP A 80 -14.89 1.89 -1.27
N GLN A 81 -14.59 0.84 -2.05
CA GLN A 81 -13.92 -0.36 -1.53
C GLN A 81 -12.43 -0.12 -1.25
N VAL A 82 -11.86 0.93 -1.82
CA VAL A 82 -10.47 1.31 -1.61
C VAL A 82 -10.37 2.58 -0.77
N THR A 83 -9.32 2.66 0.05
CA THR A 83 -8.99 3.87 0.79
C THR A 83 -8.07 4.74 -0.04
N VAL A 84 -8.39 6.00 -0.24
CA VAL A 84 -7.56 6.96 -0.96
C VAL A 84 -6.94 7.95 0.03
N ILE A 85 -5.62 8.08 0.01
CA ILE A 85 -4.88 9.11 0.74
C ILE A 85 -4.31 10.08 -0.29
N PRO A 86 -4.93 11.25 -0.49
CA PRO A 86 -4.48 12.21 -1.49
C PRO A 86 -3.22 12.94 -1.03
N SER A 87 -2.44 13.42 -1.99
CA SER A 87 -1.42 14.43 -1.77
C SER A 87 -2.08 15.81 -1.77
N LEU A 88 -1.84 16.62 -0.75
CA LEU A 88 -2.36 17.99 -0.68
C LEU A 88 -1.40 18.97 -1.39
N GLU A 89 -1.90 20.16 -1.72
CA GLU A 89 -1.19 21.13 -2.57
C GLU A 89 0.19 21.59 -2.07
N GLN A 90 0.41 21.50 -0.76
CA GLN A 90 1.67 21.84 -0.11
C GLN A 90 2.40 20.60 0.44
N ASP A 91 1.91 19.41 0.12
CA ASP A 91 2.47 18.19 0.66
C ASP A 91 3.83 17.84 0.06
N SER A 92 4.73 17.54 0.94
CA SER A 92 5.84 16.67 0.62
C SER A 92 5.40 15.20 0.70
N ILE A 93 6.14 14.32 0.08
CA ILE A 93 5.99 12.87 0.22
C ILE A 93 6.00 12.41 1.70
N ASN A 94 6.63 13.20 2.56
CA ASN A 94 6.70 12.95 3.99
C ASN A 94 5.34 13.13 4.67
N ALA A 95 4.60 14.19 4.33
CA ALA A 95 3.27 14.42 4.90
C ALA A 95 2.26 13.35 4.47
N GLN A 96 2.31 12.88 3.23
CA GLN A 96 1.48 11.76 2.78
C GLN A 96 1.84 10.45 3.50
N SER A 97 3.12 10.17 3.71
CA SER A 97 3.59 9.01 4.48
C SER A 97 3.16 9.07 5.94
N GLU A 98 3.14 10.26 6.54
CA GLU A 98 2.66 10.48 7.91
C GLU A 98 1.16 10.17 8.04
N ARG A 99 0.33 10.62 7.07
CA ARG A 99 -1.10 10.27 7.04
C ARG A 99 -1.32 8.78 6.82
N LEU A 100 -0.49 8.13 6.02
CA LEU A 100 -0.52 6.68 5.87
C LEU A 100 -0.20 5.99 7.20
N SER A 101 0.82 6.42 7.91
CA SER A 101 1.17 5.88 9.23
C SER A 101 0.03 6.07 10.23
N GLU A 102 -0.58 7.26 10.29
CA GLU A 102 -1.76 7.55 11.11
C GLU A 102 -2.92 6.60 10.80
N TYR A 103 -3.20 6.38 9.53
CA TYR A 103 -4.25 5.46 9.10
C TYR A 103 -3.95 4.02 9.53
N LEU A 104 -2.72 3.55 9.27
CA LEU A 104 -2.33 2.16 9.53
C LEU A 104 -2.36 1.79 11.01
N VAL A 105 -1.88 2.66 11.91
CA VAL A 105 -1.84 2.37 13.35
C VAL A 105 -3.24 2.24 13.97
N ARG A 106 -4.27 2.74 13.28
CA ARG A 106 -5.68 2.60 13.69
C ARG A 106 -6.32 1.30 13.19
N GLN A 107 -5.65 0.56 12.29
CA GLN A 107 -6.18 -0.70 11.75
C GLN A 107 -5.96 -1.86 12.74
N ARG A 108 -7.01 -2.20 13.45
CA ARG A 108 -6.96 -3.31 14.40
C ARG A 108 -6.82 -4.66 13.66
N GLY A 109 -5.87 -5.47 14.10
CA GLY A 109 -5.65 -6.80 13.53
C GLY A 109 -4.77 -6.84 12.29
N LEU A 110 -4.27 -5.71 11.81
CA LEU A 110 -3.34 -5.65 10.69
C LEU A 110 -2.02 -6.35 11.07
N LYS A 111 -1.60 -7.30 10.25
CA LYS A 111 -0.39 -8.13 10.46
C LYS A 111 0.61 -8.02 9.32
N GLN A 112 0.13 -7.75 8.12
CA GLN A 112 0.95 -7.68 6.92
C GLN A 112 0.72 -6.37 6.18
N LEU A 113 1.81 -5.81 5.68
CA LEU A 113 1.82 -4.59 4.90
C LEU A 113 2.59 -4.85 3.60
N VAL A 114 1.91 -4.71 2.48
CA VAL A 114 2.49 -4.89 1.14
C VAL A 114 2.57 -3.56 0.45
N PHE A 115 3.74 -3.20 -0.06
CA PHE A 115 3.94 -1.99 -0.87
C PHE A 115 4.12 -2.33 -2.34
N THR A 116 3.60 -1.48 -3.20
CA THR A 116 3.84 -1.51 -4.64
C THR A 116 3.66 -0.12 -5.26
N GLY A 117 3.79 -0.01 -6.56
CA GLY A 117 3.58 1.25 -7.28
C GLY A 117 4.87 1.94 -7.66
N GLY A 118 4.85 3.23 -7.77
CA GLY A 118 5.97 4.02 -8.30
C GLY A 118 6.21 5.36 -7.62
N TRP A 119 7.24 5.97 -7.91
CA TRP A 119 8.35 5.46 -8.76
C TRP A 119 9.34 4.70 -7.89
N LYS A 120 9.85 3.58 -8.39
CA LYS A 120 10.65 2.58 -7.66
C LYS A 120 11.72 3.17 -6.74
N ASN A 121 12.65 3.94 -7.28
CA ASN A 121 13.79 4.48 -6.55
C ASN A 121 13.54 5.89 -5.97
N ALA A 122 12.31 6.36 -6.02
CA ALA A 122 11.91 7.67 -5.52
C ALA A 122 10.72 7.54 -4.56
N CYS A 123 9.50 7.79 -5.03
CA CYS A 123 8.32 7.89 -4.16
C CYS A 123 8.01 6.59 -3.42
N LEU A 124 8.09 5.43 -4.09
CA LEU A 124 7.85 4.15 -3.44
C LEU A 124 8.86 3.88 -2.33
N LYS A 125 10.15 4.02 -2.64
CA LYS A 125 11.24 3.85 -1.67
C LYS A 125 11.10 4.81 -0.49
N HIS A 126 10.86 6.10 -0.75
CA HIS A 126 10.71 7.10 0.29
C HIS A 126 9.49 6.83 1.18
N THR A 127 8.34 6.49 0.58
CA THR A 127 7.12 6.17 1.33
C THR A 127 7.35 4.98 2.26
N LEU A 128 7.96 3.91 1.76
CA LEU A 128 8.26 2.73 2.55
C LEU A 128 9.17 3.07 3.74
N HIS A 129 10.29 3.75 3.49
CA HIS A 129 11.24 4.13 4.53
C HIS A 129 10.69 5.09 5.58
N ARG A 130 9.73 5.96 5.21
CA ARG A 130 9.07 6.89 6.12
C ARG A 130 7.95 6.25 6.93
N THR A 131 7.31 5.24 6.37
CA THR A 131 6.16 4.57 7.00
C THR A 131 6.59 3.46 7.93
N VAL A 132 7.66 2.74 7.60
CA VAL A 132 8.07 1.53 8.33
C VAL A 132 9.48 1.69 8.88
N ILE A 133 9.59 1.44 10.18
CA ILE A 133 10.86 1.32 10.89
C ILE A 133 11.16 -0.18 11.01
N THR A 134 12.31 -0.61 10.52
CA THR A 134 12.77 -2.00 10.67
C THR A 134 13.85 -2.13 11.74
N LYS A 135 13.93 -3.32 12.31
CA LYS A 135 15.00 -3.68 13.26
C LYS A 135 16.37 -3.75 12.58
N ASP A 136 16.37 -4.12 11.31
CA ASP A 136 17.56 -4.09 10.46
C ASP A 136 17.37 -3.04 9.34
N PRO A 137 17.96 -1.83 9.50
CA PRO A 137 17.83 -0.78 8.50
C PRO A 137 18.45 -1.14 7.14
N PHE A 138 19.28 -2.18 7.07
CA PHE A 138 19.85 -2.66 5.81
C PHE A 138 18.84 -3.46 4.98
N GLU A 139 17.89 -4.16 5.61
CA GLU A 139 16.88 -4.96 4.89
C GLU A 139 15.93 -4.10 4.03
N LEU A 140 15.62 -2.87 4.47
CA LEU A 140 14.84 -1.91 3.66
C LEU A 140 15.71 -0.98 2.80
N GLY A 141 17.02 -1.03 2.92
CA GLY A 141 17.94 -0.16 2.21
C GLY A 141 17.94 -0.36 0.70
N ILE A 142 17.69 -1.59 0.26
CA ILE A 142 17.68 -1.99 -1.14
C ILE A 142 16.34 -2.66 -1.43
N MET A 143 15.41 -1.92 -2.07
CA MET A 143 14.09 -2.46 -2.41
C MET A 143 14.15 -3.72 -3.26
N ASP A 144 15.20 -3.89 -4.05
CA ASP A 144 15.41 -5.07 -4.89
C ASP A 144 15.61 -6.36 -4.07
N ASP A 145 16.02 -6.22 -2.79
CA ASP A 145 16.32 -7.36 -1.93
C ASP A 145 15.11 -7.79 -1.08
N ILE A 146 14.00 -7.03 -1.08
CA ILE A 146 12.80 -7.40 -0.32
C ILE A 146 11.98 -8.43 -1.11
N HIS A 147 12.47 -9.65 -1.16
CA HIS A 147 11.76 -10.80 -1.74
C HIS A 147 11.02 -11.63 -0.68
N HIS A 148 11.28 -11.37 0.60
CA HIS A 148 10.66 -12.04 1.75
C HIS A 148 10.09 -11.02 2.72
N PRO A 149 9.01 -11.37 3.45
CA PRO A 149 8.50 -10.49 4.50
C PRO A 149 9.56 -10.19 5.55
N VAL A 150 9.71 -8.91 5.89
CA VAL A 150 10.60 -8.44 6.94
C VAL A 150 9.80 -7.85 8.09
N SER A 151 10.28 -7.99 9.31
CA SER A 151 9.64 -7.44 10.50
C SER A 151 9.83 -5.92 10.53
N GLY A 152 8.72 -5.20 10.72
CA GLY A 152 8.72 -3.75 10.78
C GLY A 152 7.74 -3.20 11.79
N VAL A 153 7.84 -1.91 12.05
CA VAL A 153 6.98 -1.16 12.95
C VAL A 153 6.50 0.11 12.27
N VAL A 154 5.21 0.36 12.34
CA VAL A 154 4.61 1.64 11.98
C VAL A 154 4.28 2.39 13.26
N GLU A 155 4.71 3.64 13.35
CA GLU A 155 4.48 4.51 14.51
C GLU A 155 3.78 5.80 14.10
N TYR A 156 2.82 6.24 14.92
CA TYR A 156 2.22 7.55 14.82
C TYR A 156 1.81 8.06 16.22
N GLY A 157 2.37 9.16 16.65
CA GLY A 157 2.18 9.66 18.00
C GLY A 157 2.63 8.63 19.06
N LYS A 158 1.72 8.21 19.92
CA LYS A 158 1.97 7.17 20.93
C LYS A 158 1.55 5.77 20.48
N GLN A 159 0.99 5.65 19.28
CA GLN A 159 0.53 4.37 18.73
C GLN A 159 1.65 3.68 17.97
N ARG A 160 1.66 2.36 18.09
CA ARG A 160 2.67 1.49 17.48
C ARG A 160 1.99 0.24 16.94
N LEU A 161 2.34 -0.15 15.73
CA LEU A 161 1.85 -1.33 15.05
C LEU A 161 3.03 -2.17 14.55
N GLU A 162 3.13 -3.41 15.03
CA GLU A 162 4.09 -4.38 14.50
C GLU A 162 3.50 -5.12 13.31
N VAL A 163 4.23 -5.16 12.21
CA VAL A 163 3.79 -5.76 10.95
C VAL A 163 4.91 -6.51 10.26
N MET A 164 4.55 -7.47 9.43
CA MET A 164 5.45 -8.03 8.42
C MET A 164 5.30 -7.23 7.14
N VAL A 165 6.40 -6.77 6.57
CA VAL A 165 6.42 -5.89 5.39
C VAL A 165 7.03 -6.61 4.20
N THR A 166 6.42 -6.47 3.04
CA THR A 166 6.94 -6.98 1.77
C THR A 166 6.67 -5.99 0.63
N VAL A 167 7.30 -6.21 -0.50
CA VAL A 167 7.09 -5.45 -1.74
C VAL A 167 6.57 -6.40 -2.80
N ASP A 168 5.46 -6.03 -3.44
CA ASP A 168 4.98 -6.71 -4.63
C ASP A 168 5.68 -6.09 -5.86
N HIS A 169 6.69 -6.80 -6.36
CA HIS A 169 7.51 -6.34 -7.48
C HIS A 169 6.80 -6.40 -8.83
N ASP A 170 5.69 -7.11 -8.96
CA ASP A 170 4.97 -7.25 -10.22
C ASP A 170 4.35 -5.93 -10.69
N PHE A 171 4.04 -5.02 -9.74
CA PHE A 171 3.44 -3.72 -10.03
C PHE A 171 4.32 -2.53 -9.60
N VAL A 172 5.61 -2.75 -9.42
CA VAL A 172 6.59 -1.66 -9.20
C VAL A 172 6.98 -1.03 -10.55
N PHE A 173 6.96 0.30 -10.58
CA PHE A 173 7.33 1.07 -11.78
C PHE A 173 8.13 2.33 -11.50
#